data_6b2d4300b3c8e00cf8876d4f5665a0b3
#
_entry.id   6b2d4300b3c8e00cf8876d4f5665a0b3
#
_cell.length_a   1.000
_cell.length_b   1.000
_cell.length_c   1.000
_cell.angle_alpha   90.00
_cell.angle_beta   90.00
_cell.angle_gamma   90.00
#
_symmetry.space_group_name_H-M   'P 1'
#
loop_
_entity.id
_entity.type
_entity.pdbx_description
1 polymer ?
#
loop_
_entity_poly.entity_id
_entity_poly.type
_entity_poly.pdbx_seq_one_letter_code
_entity_poly.pdbx_strand_id
1 'polypeptide(L)'
;MKSSHRSGGAAVAIARERVLVKADVPAARFVSVLMLLAVLGWLAVLAVGYQLGYDRGAPGRFGWSIALLAAGAMVCAGLFAHFLSFATIGNILMGSSGLALMWATRARPQPELLGQVWALVNSTDEDPLAPFAMHSSKSYHFNVGRTAAIAYRTRLGFAVVSGDPIGDVTQFQLLVEDFVRMCRSRGWRIIVLACSDRHLGLWQGKAGGRSKLAVPIGRDVVIDVGHFTLKGRRFRNLRQAVQRSRNCGITTEIVDERDVGGRLLGELTDVLYAAHHAAGTERGFCMNLDGALRGRCPGIKLAIARDDTGRVVAFHRYATAGRGSEVTLDAPYRHPDAPNGVDERLSIDMIAAAKSQNASRLSLAFAAFPEIFDATHPSRTQRAAYRLIHLLDPLIRLESLYRYLRKFHSLGERRYVVLRVRHIPAALIVLLSLEFTPRPHHQRPIRAGGVPD
;
A
#
# COMPACT_ATOMS: atom_id res chain seq x y z
N MET A 1 -53.96 9.52 37.55
CA MET A 1 -52.66 9.76 36.93
C MET A 1 -52.81 9.91 35.41
N LYS A 2 -53.47 10.98 34.92
CA LYS A 2 -53.63 11.22 33.44
C LYS A 2 -53.63 12.72 33.07
N SER A 3 -52.77 13.53 33.68
CA SER A 3 -52.74 14.99 33.38
C SER A 3 -51.34 15.53 32.99
N SER A 4 -50.28 14.74 33.02
CA SER A 4 -48.93 15.28 32.76
C SER A 4 -48.45 15.19 31.29
N HIS A 5 -49.14 14.45 30.42
CA HIS A 5 -48.71 14.30 29.03
C HIS A 5 -49.24 15.37 28.05
N ARG A 6 -50.22 16.21 28.47
CA ARG A 6 -50.74 17.27 27.58
C ARG A 6 -49.95 18.59 27.63
N SER A 7 -49.23 18.87 28.71
CA SER A 7 -48.46 20.11 28.84
C SER A 7 -47.18 20.15 28.01
N GLY A 8 -46.55 19.02 27.79
CA GLY A 8 -45.31 18.93 26.98
C GLY A 8 -45.55 19.19 25.49
N GLY A 9 -46.67 18.70 24.95
CA GLY A 9 -47.01 18.91 23.53
C GLY A 9 -47.34 20.36 23.19
N ALA A 10 -48.05 21.05 24.09
CA ALA A 10 -48.36 22.48 23.92
C ALA A 10 -47.13 23.38 24.01
N ALA A 11 -46.21 23.11 24.93
CA ALA A 11 -44.95 23.85 25.04
C ALA A 11 -44.05 23.69 23.82
N VAL A 12 -43.97 22.48 23.24
CA VAL A 12 -43.23 22.22 22.00
C VAL A 12 -43.90 22.87 20.80
N ALA A 13 -45.26 22.88 20.71
CA ALA A 13 -45.97 23.56 19.65
C ALA A 13 -45.79 25.08 19.71
N ILE A 14 -45.89 25.70 20.93
CA ILE A 14 -45.65 27.13 21.13
C ILE A 14 -44.18 27.51 20.83
N ALA A 15 -43.21 26.66 21.20
CA ALA A 15 -41.83 26.87 20.87
C ALA A 15 -41.59 26.80 19.37
N ARG A 16 -42.24 25.85 18.68
CA ARG A 16 -42.17 25.69 17.21
C ARG A 16 -42.81 26.88 16.49
N GLU A 17 -43.95 27.38 16.96
CA GLU A 17 -44.60 28.55 16.42
C GLU A 17 -43.77 29.83 16.62
N ARG A 18 -43.18 30.02 17.81
CA ARG A 18 -42.26 31.16 18.07
C ARG A 18 -40.99 31.14 17.20
N VAL A 19 -40.48 29.98 16.88
CA VAL A 19 -39.33 29.81 15.96
C VAL A 19 -39.76 30.12 14.53
N LEU A 20 -40.95 29.69 14.09
CA LEU A 20 -41.48 29.97 12.76
C LEU A 20 -41.78 31.46 12.57
N VAL A 21 -42.38 32.13 13.56
CA VAL A 21 -42.65 33.58 13.52
C VAL A 21 -41.35 34.40 13.51
N LYS A 22 -40.29 33.95 14.18
CA LYS A 22 -38.97 34.61 14.11
C LYS A 22 -38.29 34.45 12.77
N ALA A 23 -38.56 33.38 12.03
CA ALA A 23 -37.99 33.15 10.69
C ALA A 23 -38.57 34.12 9.62
N ASP A 24 -39.74 34.71 9.86
CA ASP A 24 -40.38 35.66 8.94
C ASP A 24 -39.98 37.13 9.16
N VAL A 25 -39.11 37.42 10.16
CA VAL A 25 -38.64 38.78 10.42
C VAL A 25 -37.64 39.21 9.34
N PRO A 26 -37.72 40.43 8.80
CA PRO A 26 -36.77 40.93 7.80
C PRO A 26 -35.29 40.81 8.21
N ALA A 27 -35.00 40.90 9.49
CA ALA A 27 -33.69 40.69 10.07
C ALA A 27 -33.17 39.27 9.87
N ALA A 28 -34.01 38.25 10.00
CA ALA A 28 -33.62 36.85 9.77
C ALA A 28 -33.32 36.58 8.29
N ARG A 29 -34.07 37.23 7.37
CA ARG A 29 -33.79 37.19 5.93
C ARG A 29 -32.47 37.86 5.59
N PHE A 30 -32.20 39.04 6.21
CA PHE A 30 -30.93 39.76 6.03
C PHE A 30 -29.73 38.95 6.55
N VAL A 31 -29.82 38.30 7.71
CA VAL A 31 -28.80 37.42 8.26
C VAL A 31 -28.57 36.22 7.35
N SER A 32 -29.66 35.63 6.80
CA SER A 32 -29.53 34.49 5.87
C SER A 32 -28.83 34.87 4.57
N VAL A 33 -29.11 36.05 4.03
CA VAL A 33 -28.41 36.59 2.83
C VAL A 33 -26.96 36.89 3.13
N LEU A 34 -26.65 37.49 4.30
CA LEU A 34 -25.26 37.72 4.72
C LEU A 34 -24.48 36.42 4.91
N MET A 35 -25.08 35.41 5.51
CA MET A 35 -24.46 34.07 5.63
C MET A 35 -24.23 33.44 4.26
N LEU A 36 -25.18 33.55 3.34
CA LEU A 36 -25.03 33.06 1.99
C LEU A 36 -23.87 33.74 1.26
N LEU A 37 -23.76 35.07 1.35
CA LEU A 37 -22.67 35.83 0.76
C LEU A 37 -21.31 35.49 1.40
N ALA A 38 -21.27 35.31 2.72
CA ALA A 38 -20.05 34.88 3.42
C ALA A 38 -19.59 33.49 2.96
N VAL A 39 -20.52 32.59 2.73
CA VAL A 39 -20.26 31.23 2.24
C VAL A 39 -19.78 31.25 0.79
N LEU A 40 -20.42 32.02 -0.08
CA LEU A 40 -19.98 32.19 -1.47
C LEU A 40 -18.60 32.82 -1.53
N GLY A 41 -18.32 33.83 -0.68
CA GLY A 41 -16.99 34.42 -0.52
C GLY A 41 -15.96 33.40 -0.06
N TRP A 42 -16.30 32.59 0.93
CA TRP A 42 -15.42 31.53 1.41
C TRP A 42 -15.15 30.44 0.35
N LEU A 43 -16.17 30.01 -0.41
CA LEU A 43 -16.00 29.08 -1.51
C LEU A 43 -15.13 29.70 -2.63
N ALA A 44 -15.29 30.99 -2.93
CA ALA A 44 -14.45 31.67 -3.90
C ALA A 44 -13.00 31.75 -3.43
N VAL A 45 -12.73 32.05 -2.15
CA VAL A 45 -11.39 32.06 -1.56
C VAL A 45 -10.77 30.67 -1.59
N LEU A 46 -11.54 29.62 -1.28
CA LEU A 46 -11.07 28.23 -1.39
C LEU A 46 -10.78 27.84 -2.86
N ALA A 47 -11.62 28.27 -3.80
CA ALA A 47 -11.41 28.03 -5.23
C ALA A 47 -10.15 28.72 -5.76
N VAL A 48 -9.93 29.99 -5.37
CA VAL A 48 -8.73 30.75 -5.72
C VAL A 48 -7.50 30.16 -5.03
N GLY A 49 -7.58 29.82 -3.75
CA GLY A 49 -6.50 29.17 -3.01
C GLY A 49 -6.14 27.80 -3.61
N TYR A 50 -7.13 27.08 -4.08
CA TYR A 50 -6.96 25.81 -4.80
C TYR A 50 -6.24 26.02 -6.13
N GLN A 51 -6.60 27.05 -6.92
CA GLN A 51 -5.94 27.37 -8.19
C GLN A 51 -4.50 27.88 -8.01
N LEU A 52 -4.23 28.67 -6.96
CA LEU A 52 -2.90 29.22 -6.68
C LEU A 52 -1.96 28.23 -5.99
N GLY A 53 -2.49 27.25 -5.27
CA GLY A 53 -1.73 26.22 -4.53
C GLY A 53 -1.47 24.95 -5.32
N TYR A 54 -2.16 24.74 -6.42
CA TYR A 54 -2.09 23.52 -7.24
C TYR A 54 -1.54 23.86 -8.62
N ASP A 55 -0.40 23.30 -8.92
CA ASP A 55 0.12 23.29 -10.27
C ASP A 55 -0.89 22.57 -11.19
N ARG A 56 -1.06 23.06 -12.42
CA ARG A 56 -2.12 22.82 -13.40
C ARG A 56 -2.53 21.37 -13.75
N GLY A 57 -2.37 20.44 -12.84
CA GLY A 57 -3.05 19.15 -12.88
C GLY A 57 -4.52 19.36 -12.51
N ALA A 58 -5.37 19.54 -13.48
CA ALA A 58 -6.78 19.90 -13.33
C ALA A 58 -7.42 19.20 -12.11
N PRO A 59 -8.03 19.95 -11.18
CA PRO A 59 -8.94 19.37 -10.19
C PRO A 59 -9.96 18.56 -10.99
N GLY A 60 -10.17 17.31 -10.59
CA GLY A 60 -11.06 16.45 -11.35
C GLY A 60 -12.37 17.21 -11.59
N ARG A 61 -12.80 17.32 -12.85
CA ARG A 61 -14.03 18.02 -13.29
C ARG A 61 -15.23 17.76 -12.37
N PHE A 62 -15.18 16.64 -11.70
CA PHE A 62 -16.18 16.19 -10.73
C PHE A 62 -16.23 17.05 -9.44
N GLY A 63 -15.11 17.48 -8.89
CA GLY A 63 -15.08 18.33 -7.67
C GLY A 63 -15.65 19.73 -7.95
N TRP A 64 -15.34 20.31 -9.11
CA TRP A 64 -15.90 21.60 -9.51
C TRP A 64 -17.41 21.52 -9.84
N SER A 65 -17.85 20.42 -10.47
CA SER A 65 -19.27 20.21 -10.76
C SER A 65 -20.08 20.08 -9.48
N ILE A 66 -19.57 19.38 -8.46
CA ILE A 66 -20.23 19.26 -7.16
C ILE A 66 -20.24 20.61 -6.43
N ALA A 67 -19.13 21.36 -6.46
CA ALA A 67 -19.04 22.66 -5.82
C ALA A 67 -20.00 23.68 -6.47
N LEU A 68 -20.10 23.70 -7.80
CA LEU A 68 -21.06 24.55 -8.53
C LEU A 68 -22.51 24.13 -8.31
N LEU A 69 -22.80 22.83 -8.30
CA LEU A 69 -24.13 22.31 -7.97
C LEU A 69 -24.54 22.65 -6.53
N ALA A 70 -23.64 22.51 -5.58
CA ALA A 70 -23.89 22.84 -4.18
C ALA A 70 -24.05 24.36 -3.97
N ALA A 71 -23.26 25.20 -4.67
CA ALA A 71 -23.43 26.64 -4.66
C ALA A 71 -24.76 27.06 -5.30
N GLY A 72 -25.15 26.46 -6.44
CA GLY A 72 -26.45 26.68 -7.07
C GLY A 72 -27.62 26.26 -6.20
N ALA A 73 -27.54 25.08 -5.58
CA ALA A 73 -28.56 24.59 -4.64
C ALA A 73 -28.70 25.50 -3.42
N MET A 74 -27.59 26.08 -2.91
CA MET A 74 -27.63 27.03 -1.80
C MET A 74 -28.25 28.38 -2.18
N VAL A 75 -27.97 28.87 -3.38
CA VAL A 75 -28.64 30.07 -3.91
C VAL A 75 -30.15 29.83 -4.00
N CYS A 76 -30.57 28.69 -4.55
CA CYS A 76 -31.96 28.29 -4.61
C CYS A 76 -32.56 28.12 -3.20
N ALA A 77 -31.90 27.47 -2.25
CA ALA A 77 -32.35 27.30 -0.89
C ALA A 77 -32.43 28.65 -0.16
N GLY A 78 -31.52 29.59 -0.38
CA GLY A 78 -31.54 30.95 0.15
C GLY A 78 -32.72 31.78 -0.36
N LEU A 79 -33.09 31.63 -1.65
CA LEU A 79 -34.25 32.29 -2.28
C LEU A 79 -35.58 31.72 -1.78
N PHE A 80 -35.63 30.43 -1.39
CA PHE A 80 -36.80 29.74 -0.87
C PHE A 80 -36.79 29.57 0.67
N ALA A 81 -35.99 30.34 1.42
CA ALA A 81 -35.74 30.19 2.85
C ALA A 81 -36.93 30.45 3.78
N HIS A 82 -38.15 30.15 3.34
CA HIS A 82 -39.32 30.11 4.20
C HIS A 82 -39.43 28.83 5.05
N PHE A 83 -38.61 27.81 4.78
CA PHE A 83 -38.66 26.52 5.48
C PHE A 83 -37.36 26.18 6.18
N LEU A 84 -37.40 25.93 7.49
CA LEU A 84 -36.26 25.52 8.34
C LEU A 84 -35.52 24.29 7.82
N SER A 85 -36.25 23.39 7.15
CA SER A 85 -35.72 22.18 6.53
C SER A 85 -34.79 22.47 5.35
N PHE A 86 -35.02 23.52 4.58
CA PHE A 86 -34.15 23.90 3.44
C PHE A 86 -32.81 24.51 3.90
N ALA A 87 -32.81 25.25 5.03
CA ALA A 87 -31.57 25.76 5.61
C ALA A 87 -30.68 24.61 6.10
N THR A 88 -31.25 23.56 6.65
CA THR A 88 -30.49 22.36 7.08
C THR A 88 -29.89 21.62 5.86
N ILE A 89 -30.68 21.41 4.82
CA ILE A 89 -30.19 20.81 3.55
C ILE A 89 -29.11 21.68 2.93
N GLY A 90 -29.27 23.00 2.90
CA GLY A 90 -28.26 23.96 2.43
C GLY A 90 -26.96 23.85 3.21
N ASN A 91 -27.02 23.76 4.53
CA ASN A 91 -25.85 23.59 5.40
C ASN A 91 -25.15 22.25 5.19
N ILE A 92 -25.89 21.16 4.98
CA ILE A 92 -25.32 19.83 4.67
C ILE A 92 -24.64 19.86 3.30
N LEU A 93 -25.28 20.44 2.29
CA LEU A 93 -24.71 20.58 0.94
C LEU A 93 -23.47 21.46 0.94
N MET A 94 -23.47 22.54 1.73
CA MET A 94 -22.29 23.39 1.92
C MET A 94 -21.15 22.65 2.60
N GLY A 95 -21.43 21.98 3.70
CA GLY A 95 -20.43 21.18 4.40
C GLY A 95 -19.84 20.08 3.52
N SER A 96 -20.69 19.40 2.74
CA SER A 96 -20.25 18.35 1.81
C SER A 96 -19.47 18.89 0.63
N SER A 97 -19.83 20.07 0.07
CA SER A 97 -19.05 20.71 -0.99
C SER A 97 -17.71 21.22 -0.51
N GLY A 98 -17.66 21.81 0.70
CA GLY A 98 -16.39 22.18 1.34
C GLY A 98 -15.48 20.99 1.58
N LEU A 99 -16.03 19.87 2.06
CA LEU A 99 -15.29 18.61 2.19
C LEU A 99 -14.85 18.07 0.84
N ALA A 100 -15.67 18.16 -0.22
CA ALA A 100 -15.30 17.71 -1.57
C ALA A 100 -14.19 18.56 -2.19
N LEU A 101 -14.20 19.88 -1.97
CA LEU A 101 -13.12 20.79 -2.38
C LEU A 101 -11.82 20.56 -1.61
N MET A 102 -11.91 20.21 -0.32
CA MET A 102 -10.77 19.85 0.51
C MET A 102 -10.26 18.42 0.24
N TRP A 103 -11.00 17.63 -0.56
CA TRP A 103 -10.59 16.26 -0.89
C TRP A 103 -9.37 16.32 -1.80
N ALA A 104 -8.25 15.91 -1.26
CA ALA A 104 -7.01 15.90 -2.01
C ALA A 104 -7.14 15.05 -3.29
N THR A 105 -6.66 15.59 -4.40
CA THR A 105 -6.61 14.87 -5.68
C THR A 105 -5.85 13.56 -5.52
N ARG A 106 -6.25 12.53 -6.27
CA ARG A 106 -5.53 11.27 -6.31
C ARG A 106 -4.57 11.26 -7.49
N ALA A 107 -3.34 10.81 -7.26
CA ALA A 107 -2.47 10.46 -8.37
C ALA A 107 -3.05 9.25 -9.12
N ARG A 108 -2.96 9.27 -10.43
CA ARG A 108 -3.36 8.15 -11.27
C ARG A 108 -2.23 7.14 -11.34
N PRO A 109 -2.51 5.82 -11.22
CA PRO A 109 -1.53 4.79 -11.52
C PRO A 109 -0.95 4.98 -12.92
N GLN A 110 0.33 4.65 -13.09
CA GLN A 110 1.07 4.85 -14.34
C GLN A 110 1.72 3.54 -14.82
N PRO A 111 0.94 2.49 -15.11
CA PRO A 111 1.47 1.21 -15.56
C PRO A 111 2.20 1.30 -16.90
N GLU A 112 1.92 2.32 -17.72
CA GLU A 112 2.61 2.60 -18.97
C GLU A 112 4.09 2.95 -18.79
N LEU A 113 4.49 3.39 -17.59
CA LEU A 113 5.88 3.74 -17.26
C LEU A 113 6.70 2.55 -16.72
N LEU A 114 6.11 1.35 -16.59
CA LEU A 114 6.80 0.19 -16.02
C LEU A 114 8.10 -0.17 -16.73
N GLY A 115 8.20 0.04 -18.04
CA GLY A 115 9.45 -0.18 -18.79
C GLY A 115 10.59 0.76 -18.36
N GLN A 116 10.27 2.04 -18.10
CA GLN A 116 11.25 3.01 -17.60
C GLN A 116 11.62 2.70 -16.13
N VAL A 117 10.62 2.35 -15.32
CA VAL A 117 10.82 1.95 -13.93
C VAL A 117 11.71 0.71 -13.84
N TRP A 118 11.52 -0.26 -14.74
CA TRP A 118 12.36 -1.44 -14.80
C TRP A 118 13.83 -1.09 -15.08
N ALA A 119 14.09 -0.15 -15.99
CA ALA A 119 15.44 0.30 -16.25
C ALA A 119 16.12 0.87 -14.99
N LEU A 120 15.38 1.64 -14.19
CA LEU A 120 15.86 2.18 -12.92
C LEU A 120 16.03 1.09 -11.85
N VAL A 121 15.09 0.17 -11.71
CA VAL A 121 15.21 -0.98 -10.81
C VAL A 121 16.44 -1.80 -11.16
N ASN A 122 16.67 -2.00 -12.45
CA ASN A 122 17.83 -2.77 -12.93
C ASN A 122 19.17 -2.04 -12.73
N SER A 123 19.16 -0.72 -12.54
CA SER A 123 20.35 0.07 -12.17
C SER A 123 20.46 0.36 -10.67
N THR A 124 19.48 -0.11 -9.86
CA THR A 124 19.52 0.08 -8.41
C THR A 124 20.22 -1.10 -7.76
N ASP A 125 21.28 -0.81 -7.04
CA ASP A 125 22.05 -1.80 -6.30
C ASP A 125 21.70 -1.75 -4.81
N GLU A 126 21.86 -2.90 -4.14
CA GLU A 126 21.76 -3.04 -2.69
C GLU A 126 20.41 -2.67 -2.06
N ASP A 127 19.32 -2.55 -2.83
CA ASP A 127 17.98 -2.39 -2.29
C ASP A 127 17.08 -3.58 -2.65
N PRO A 128 16.85 -4.50 -1.69
CA PRO A 128 16.02 -5.67 -1.93
C PRO A 128 14.55 -5.34 -2.18
N LEU A 129 14.10 -4.11 -1.89
CA LEU A 129 12.73 -3.67 -2.14
C LEU A 129 12.56 -2.93 -3.47
N ALA A 130 13.65 -2.62 -4.18
CA ALA A 130 13.60 -1.91 -5.46
C ALA A 130 12.64 -2.56 -6.49
N PRO A 131 12.58 -3.90 -6.67
CA PRO A 131 11.67 -4.51 -7.62
C PRO A 131 10.19 -4.18 -7.37
N PHE A 132 9.81 -3.97 -6.12
CA PHE A 132 8.41 -3.66 -5.77
C PHE A 132 7.96 -2.28 -6.25
N ALA A 133 8.87 -1.42 -6.70
CA ALA A 133 8.50 -0.19 -7.41
C ALA A 133 7.65 -0.47 -8.65
N MET A 134 7.77 -1.66 -9.27
CA MET A 134 7.06 -2.04 -10.50
C MET A 134 5.61 -2.46 -10.31
N HIS A 135 5.02 -2.29 -9.14
CA HIS A 135 3.59 -2.59 -8.93
C HIS A 135 2.70 -1.66 -9.75
N SER A 136 1.76 -2.20 -10.54
CA SER A 136 0.96 -1.45 -11.54
C SER A 136 0.05 -0.35 -10.96
N SER A 137 -0.24 -0.41 -9.66
CA SER A 137 -1.07 0.60 -9.00
C SER A 137 -0.29 1.84 -8.53
N LYS A 138 1.00 1.91 -8.79
CA LYS A 138 1.86 3.02 -8.37
C LYS A 138 1.89 4.15 -9.39
N SER A 139 2.18 5.33 -8.88
CA SER A 139 2.52 6.53 -9.63
C SER A 139 4.00 6.82 -9.38
N TYR A 140 4.62 7.53 -10.31
CA TYR A 140 6.06 7.79 -10.23
C TYR A 140 6.33 9.28 -10.30
N HIS A 141 7.35 9.70 -9.55
CA HIS A 141 7.92 11.03 -9.64
C HIS A 141 9.39 10.87 -10.02
N PHE A 142 9.74 11.34 -11.21
CA PHE A 142 11.10 11.25 -11.75
C PHE A 142 11.85 12.56 -11.52
N ASN A 143 13.18 12.48 -11.43
CA ASN A 143 14.02 13.65 -11.62
C ASN A 143 13.98 14.13 -13.09
N VAL A 144 14.53 15.32 -13.37
CA VAL A 144 14.51 15.92 -14.73
C VAL A 144 15.16 15.00 -15.77
N GLY A 145 16.27 14.37 -15.42
CA GLY A 145 17.01 13.44 -16.29
C GLY A 145 16.39 12.04 -16.39
N ARG A 146 15.33 11.75 -15.64
CA ARG A 146 14.70 10.42 -15.53
C ARG A 146 15.69 9.29 -15.17
N THR A 147 16.75 9.64 -14.46
CA THR A 147 17.76 8.68 -13.95
C THR A 147 17.43 8.17 -12.55
N ALA A 148 16.45 8.77 -11.87
CA ALA A 148 15.96 8.34 -10.57
C ALA A 148 14.46 8.60 -10.45
N ALA A 149 13.78 7.79 -9.62
CA ALA A 149 12.34 7.94 -9.38
C ALA A 149 11.93 7.56 -7.95
N ILE A 150 10.83 8.15 -7.50
CA ILE A 150 10.09 7.77 -6.30
C ILE A 150 8.80 7.09 -6.72
N ALA A 151 8.58 5.86 -6.26
CA ALA A 151 7.33 5.14 -6.44
C ALA A 151 6.39 5.44 -5.26
N TYR A 152 5.16 5.87 -5.54
CA TYR A 152 4.20 6.22 -4.51
C TYR A 152 2.77 5.92 -4.93
N ARG A 153 1.86 5.96 -3.97
CA ARG A 153 0.42 5.89 -4.18
C ARG A 153 -0.29 6.92 -3.31
N THR A 154 -1.36 7.52 -3.82
CA THR A 154 -2.13 8.47 -3.01
C THR A 154 -3.40 7.83 -2.44
N ARG A 155 -3.67 8.09 -1.16
CA ARG A 155 -4.88 7.63 -0.47
C ARG A 155 -5.26 8.63 0.63
N LEU A 156 -6.51 9.05 0.69
CA LEU A 156 -7.05 9.94 1.74
C LEU A 156 -6.18 11.18 2.02
N GLY A 157 -5.65 11.82 0.96
CA GLY A 157 -4.80 13.01 1.09
C GLY A 157 -3.35 12.72 1.53
N PHE A 158 -2.93 11.46 1.52
CA PHE A 158 -1.56 11.07 1.75
C PHE A 158 -0.91 10.55 0.47
N ALA A 159 0.33 10.96 0.22
CA ALA A 159 1.24 10.32 -0.70
C ALA A 159 2.07 9.29 0.10
N VAL A 160 1.82 8.01 -0.13
CA VAL A 160 2.53 6.91 0.51
C VAL A 160 3.63 6.47 -0.43
N VAL A 161 4.86 6.78 -0.07
CA VAL A 161 6.07 6.32 -0.77
C VAL A 161 6.33 4.88 -0.37
N SER A 162 6.71 4.05 -1.31
CA SER A 162 6.94 2.62 -1.13
C SER A 162 8.40 2.28 -1.34
N GLY A 163 9.12 2.04 -0.26
CA GLY A 163 10.56 1.80 -0.28
C GLY A 163 11.38 3.07 -0.43
N ASP A 164 12.62 2.88 -0.80
CA ASP A 164 13.55 3.96 -1.13
C ASP A 164 13.33 4.46 -2.57
N PRO A 165 13.89 5.62 -2.96
CA PRO A 165 14.01 5.99 -4.36
C PRO A 165 14.81 4.95 -5.15
N ILE A 166 14.54 4.82 -6.44
CA ILE A 166 15.23 3.89 -7.35
C ILE A 166 16.05 4.66 -8.39
N GLY A 167 17.14 4.06 -8.87
CA GLY A 167 18.04 4.61 -9.88
C GLY A 167 19.29 5.25 -9.28
N ASP A 168 19.73 6.37 -9.85
CA ASP A 168 20.96 7.08 -9.48
C ASP A 168 20.87 7.70 -8.08
N VAL A 169 21.64 7.15 -7.13
CA VAL A 169 21.69 7.58 -5.71
C VAL A 169 22.12 9.05 -5.57
N THR A 170 22.94 9.56 -6.48
CA THR A 170 23.42 10.95 -6.45
C THR A 170 22.27 11.95 -6.64
N GLN A 171 21.18 11.54 -7.26
CA GLN A 171 19.99 12.35 -7.53
C GLN A 171 18.96 12.30 -6.41
N PHE A 172 19.07 11.40 -5.46
CA PHE A 172 18.02 11.14 -4.48
C PHE A 172 17.69 12.35 -3.61
N GLN A 173 18.66 13.12 -3.19
CA GLN A 173 18.44 14.31 -2.36
C GLN A 173 17.55 15.33 -3.09
N LEU A 174 17.92 15.72 -4.31
CA LEU A 174 17.17 16.69 -5.12
C LEU A 174 15.79 16.14 -5.51
N LEU A 175 15.71 14.85 -5.85
CA LEU A 175 14.46 14.18 -6.18
C LEU A 175 13.47 14.20 -5.00
N VAL A 176 13.94 13.92 -3.78
CA VAL A 176 13.10 13.95 -2.58
C VAL A 176 12.65 15.38 -2.28
N GLU A 177 13.52 16.38 -2.44
CA GLU A 177 13.17 17.79 -2.24
C GLU A 177 12.08 18.24 -3.23
N ASP A 178 12.20 17.86 -4.49
CA ASP A 178 11.23 18.17 -5.52
C ASP A 178 9.89 17.44 -5.28
N PHE A 179 9.95 16.16 -4.94
CA PHE A 179 8.77 15.38 -4.54
C PHE A 179 8.04 16.00 -3.35
N VAL A 180 8.76 16.45 -2.31
CA VAL A 180 8.17 17.12 -1.15
C VAL A 180 7.49 18.43 -1.57
N ARG A 181 8.10 19.20 -2.47
CA ARG A 181 7.54 20.42 -3.03
C ARG A 181 6.25 20.14 -3.81
N MET A 182 6.29 19.17 -4.68
CA MET A 182 5.13 18.68 -5.45
C MET A 182 4.00 18.21 -4.52
N CYS A 183 4.31 17.45 -3.47
CA CYS A 183 3.29 17.01 -2.50
C CYS A 183 2.67 18.19 -1.76
N ARG A 184 3.47 19.22 -1.39
CA ARG A 184 2.97 20.43 -0.73
C ARG A 184 2.02 21.21 -1.65
N SER A 185 2.38 21.40 -2.92
CA SER A 185 1.53 22.10 -3.90
C SER A 185 0.19 21.39 -4.13
N ARG A 186 0.15 20.07 -3.98
CA ARG A 186 -1.05 19.24 -4.12
C ARG A 186 -1.81 19.01 -2.81
N GLY A 187 -1.36 19.58 -1.70
CA GLY A 187 -1.96 19.37 -0.38
C GLY A 187 -1.78 17.95 0.17
N TRP A 188 -0.89 17.16 -0.39
CA TRP A 188 -0.63 15.80 0.08
C TRP A 188 0.31 15.78 1.28
N ARG A 189 -0.01 14.91 2.22
CA ARG A 189 0.83 14.57 3.37
C ARG A 189 1.66 13.35 3.01
N ILE A 190 2.92 13.33 3.43
CA ILE A 190 3.84 12.24 3.04
C ILE A 190 3.93 11.22 4.17
N ILE A 191 3.80 9.95 3.80
CA ILE A 191 4.21 8.78 4.57
C ILE A 191 5.26 8.05 3.73
N VAL A 192 6.41 7.72 4.32
CA VAL A 192 7.39 6.85 3.66
C VAL A 192 7.34 5.51 4.36
N LEU A 193 7.01 4.47 3.64
CA LEU A 193 6.86 3.11 4.14
C LEU A 193 8.05 2.27 3.68
N ALA A 194 8.69 1.58 4.61
CA ALA A 194 9.86 0.72 4.41
C ALA A 194 11.13 1.46 3.93
N CYS A 195 11.33 2.69 4.39
CA CYS A 195 12.59 3.41 4.19
C CYS A 195 13.75 2.66 4.85
N SER A 196 14.88 2.51 4.17
CA SER A 196 16.10 1.94 4.74
C SER A 196 16.76 2.91 5.73
N ASP A 197 17.61 2.37 6.59
CA ASP A 197 18.42 3.17 7.52
C ASP A 197 19.33 4.16 6.77
N ARG A 198 19.90 3.73 5.65
CA ARG A 198 20.79 4.53 4.79
C ARG A 198 20.13 5.79 4.25
N HIS A 199 18.83 5.74 3.96
CA HIS A 199 18.10 6.83 3.31
C HIS A 199 17.18 7.61 4.26
N LEU A 200 17.21 7.33 5.58
CA LEU A 200 16.44 8.10 6.56
C LEU A 200 16.74 9.60 6.51
N GLY A 201 18.02 9.96 6.33
CA GLY A 201 18.46 11.35 6.26
C GLY A 201 17.77 12.16 5.17
N LEU A 202 17.44 11.54 4.03
CA LEU A 202 16.72 12.18 2.92
C LEU A 202 15.34 12.71 3.35
N TRP A 203 14.66 12.00 4.23
CA TRP A 203 13.30 12.28 4.64
C TRP A 203 13.20 13.08 5.93
N GLN A 204 14.24 13.05 6.81
CA GLN A 204 14.29 13.76 8.08
C GLN A 204 14.94 15.13 7.99
N GLY A 205 15.69 15.43 6.91
CA GLY A 205 16.41 16.68 6.68
C GLY A 205 15.51 17.90 6.50
N LYS A 206 16.13 19.07 6.21
CA LYS A 206 15.44 20.38 6.06
C LYS A 206 14.27 20.34 5.06
N ALA A 207 14.40 19.57 3.98
CA ALA A 207 13.34 19.39 2.97
C ALA A 207 12.09 18.71 3.54
N GLY A 208 12.27 17.78 4.48
CA GLY A 208 11.18 17.03 5.09
C GLY A 208 10.32 17.81 6.07
N GLY A 209 10.79 18.98 6.56
CA GLY A 209 10.11 19.79 7.58
C GLY A 209 10.31 19.24 9.00
N ARG A 210 10.22 20.13 10.00
CA ARG A 210 10.41 19.80 11.42
C ARG A 210 9.48 18.64 11.85
N SER A 211 10.04 17.71 12.65
CA SER A 211 9.31 16.68 13.41
C SER A 211 8.70 15.53 12.60
N LYS A 212 9.49 14.88 11.74
CA LYS A 212 9.15 13.54 11.25
C LYS A 212 9.73 12.49 12.19
N LEU A 213 8.88 11.55 12.58
CA LEU A 213 9.23 10.38 13.37
C LEU A 213 9.61 9.24 12.41
N ALA A 214 10.71 8.58 12.66
CA ALA A 214 11.05 7.31 12.05
C ALA A 214 10.72 6.19 13.04
N VAL A 215 9.77 5.35 12.68
CA VAL A 215 9.35 4.19 13.48
C VAL A 215 9.91 2.93 12.84
N PRO A 216 10.75 2.15 13.52
CA PRO A 216 11.21 0.88 12.97
C PRO A 216 10.04 -0.10 12.86
N ILE A 217 9.87 -0.71 11.69
CA ILE A 217 8.78 -1.65 11.41
C ILE A 217 9.27 -3.07 11.17
N GLY A 218 10.56 -3.26 10.99
CA GLY A 218 11.16 -4.56 10.81
C GLY A 218 12.54 -4.52 10.19
N ARG A 219 12.95 -5.65 9.64
CA ARG A 219 14.28 -5.83 9.03
C ARG A 219 14.19 -6.64 7.74
N ASP A 220 15.04 -6.32 6.81
CA ASP A 220 15.23 -7.15 5.61
C ASP A 220 15.83 -8.51 6.00
N VAL A 221 15.50 -9.54 5.24
CA VAL A 221 16.14 -10.85 5.38
C VAL A 221 16.94 -11.11 4.10
N VAL A 222 18.20 -10.73 4.12
CA VAL A 222 19.07 -10.77 2.95
C VAL A 222 20.20 -11.78 3.15
N ILE A 223 20.31 -12.70 2.22
CA ILE A 223 21.30 -13.76 2.18
C ILE A 223 22.41 -13.32 1.22
N ASP A 224 23.64 -13.33 1.70
CA ASP A 224 24.83 -13.29 0.86
C ASP A 224 24.96 -14.65 0.14
N VAL A 225 24.66 -14.66 -1.15
CA VAL A 225 24.61 -15.88 -1.95
C VAL A 225 25.97 -16.54 -2.09
N GLY A 226 27.02 -15.73 -2.17
CA GLY A 226 28.41 -16.21 -2.31
C GLY A 226 28.86 -17.02 -1.10
N HIS A 227 28.55 -16.53 0.09
CA HIS A 227 29.00 -17.10 1.37
C HIS A 227 27.98 -18.03 2.04
N PHE A 228 26.77 -18.15 1.49
CA PHE A 228 25.74 -18.98 2.07
C PHE A 228 26.08 -20.46 2.02
N THR A 229 26.02 -21.11 3.18
CA THR A 229 26.19 -22.57 3.30
C THR A 229 25.18 -23.15 4.29
N LEU A 230 24.69 -24.35 4.03
CA LEU A 230 23.82 -25.08 4.95
C LEU A 230 24.58 -25.81 6.07
N LYS A 231 25.88 -25.56 6.24
CA LYS A 231 26.73 -26.22 7.25
C LYS A 231 26.50 -25.62 8.64
N GLY A 232 26.76 -26.40 9.67
CA GLY A 232 26.72 -25.96 11.06
C GLY A 232 25.38 -26.23 11.76
N ARG A 233 25.42 -26.13 13.11
CA ARG A 233 24.29 -26.47 14.02
C ARG A 233 23.10 -25.54 13.81
N ARG A 234 23.34 -24.26 13.53
CA ARG A 234 22.30 -23.24 13.34
C ARG A 234 21.32 -23.57 12.19
N PHE A 235 21.80 -24.25 11.14
CA PHE A 235 20.99 -24.62 9.98
C PHE A 235 20.38 -26.04 10.07
N ARG A 236 20.44 -26.70 11.24
CA ARG A 236 19.90 -28.06 11.41
C ARG A 236 18.42 -28.15 11.02
N ASN A 237 17.59 -27.23 11.51
CA ASN A 237 16.17 -27.23 11.24
C ASN A 237 15.87 -26.98 9.76
N LEU A 238 16.64 -26.11 9.09
CA LEU A 238 16.52 -25.84 7.67
C LEU A 238 16.89 -27.09 6.85
N ARG A 239 18.02 -27.73 7.14
CA ARG A 239 18.41 -29.00 6.50
C ARG A 239 17.36 -30.09 6.68
N GLN A 240 16.79 -30.22 7.88
CA GLN A 240 15.74 -31.20 8.14
C GLN A 240 14.46 -30.89 7.34
N ALA A 241 14.08 -29.64 7.18
CA ALA A 241 12.93 -29.25 6.36
C ALA A 241 13.15 -29.61 4.89
N VAL A 242 14.31 -29.26 4.34
CA VAL A 242 14.69 -29.62 2.96
C VAL A 242 14.74 -31.14 2.78
N GLN A 243 15.29 -31.89 3.76
CA GLN A 243 15.36 -33.33 3.65
C GLN A 243 13.97 -33.98 3.71
N ARG A 244 13.05 -33.47 4.56
CA ARG A 244 11.64 -33.95 4.55
C ARG A 244 10.99 -33.77 3.21
N SER A 245 11.14 -32.60 2.58
CA SER A 245 10.62 -32.35 1.24
C SER A 245 11.16 -33.33 0.23
N ARG A 246 12.46 -33.65 0.26
CA ARG A 246 13.07 -34.67 -0.62
C ARG A 246 12.50 -36.06 -0.39
N ASN A 247 12.32 -36.46 0.87
CA ASN A 247 11.76 -37.75 1.23
C ASN A 247 10.30 -37.91 0.79
N CYS A 248 9.57 -36.79 0.65
CA CYS A 248 8.22 -36.76 0.07
C CYS A 248 8.23 -36.71 -1.49
N GLY A 249 9.33 -37.02 -2.14
CA GLY A 249 9.43 -37.07 -3.60
C GLY A 249 9.37 -35.70 -4.30
N ILE A 250 9.51 -34.58 -3.56
CA ILE A 250 9.43 -33.26 -4.17
C ILE A 250 10.64 -33.01 -5.08
N THR A 251 10.35 -32.64 -6.31
CA THR A 251 11.29 -32.13 -7.31
C THR A 251 11.08 -30.64 -7.51
N THR A 252 12.12 -29.92 -7.96
CA THR A 252 12.06 -28.47 -8.13
C THR A 252 12.68 -28.05 -9.45
N GLU A 253 12.13 -27.02 -10.07
CA GLU A 253 12.64 -26.37 -11.26
C GLU A 253 12.55 -24.85 -11.14
N ILE A 254 13.40 -24.12 -11.88
CA ILE A 254 13.37 -22.65 -11.90
C ILE A 254 13.23 -22.20 -13.35
N VAL A 255 12.22 -21.38 -13.61
CA VAL A 255 11.89 -20.88 -14.94
C VAL A 255 11.65 -19.36 -14.90
N ASP A 256 11.81 -18.67 -16.01
CA ASP A 256 11.35 -17.29 -16.13
C ASP A 256 9.83 -17.23 -16.29
N GLU A 257 9.15 -16.32 -15.58
CA GLU A 257 7.66 -16.21 -15.63
C GLU A 257 7.15 -15.97 -17.05
N ARG A 258 7.93 -15.27 -17.87
CA ARG A 258 7.56 -14.97 -19.26
C ARG A 258 7.54 -16.22 -20.18
N ASP A 259 8.30 -17.24 -19.81
CA ASP A 259 8.44 -18.48 -20.60
C ASP A 259 7.41 -19.52 -20.20
N VAL A 260 6.56 -19.19 -19.21
CA VAL A 260 5.49 -20.08 -18.73
C VAL A 260 4.29 -19.98 -19.66
N GLY A 261 3.95 -21.11 -20.25
CA GLY A 261 2.76 -21.20 -21.12
C GLY A 261 2.07 -22.56 -21.02
N GLY A 262 0.99 -22.71 -21.81
CA GLY A 262 0.30 -23.98 -21.96
C GLY A 262 -0.15 -24.63 -20.64
N ARG A 263 0.13 -25.92 -20.50
CA ARG A 263 -0.28 -26.74 -19.33
C ARG A 263 0.32 -26.21 -18.03
N LEU A 264 1.59 -25.81 -18.03
CA LEU A 264 2.27 -25.31 -16.81
C LEU A 264 1.57 -24.07 -16.25
N LEU A 265 1.15 -23.15 -17.10
CA LEU A 265 0.40 -21.96 -16.67
C LEU A 265 -0.91 -22.34 -15.98
N GLY A 266 -1.60 -23.38 -16.48
CA GLY A 266 -2.81 -23.92 -15.86
C GLY A 266 -2.53 -24.47 -14.45
N GLU A 267 -1.51 -25.33 -14.32
CA GLU A 267 -1.11 -25.95 -13.04
C GLU A 267 -0.71 -24.88 -11.99
N LEU A 268 0.08 -23.88 -12.38
CA LEU A 268 0.47 -22.77 -11.51
C LEU A 268 -0.73 -21.90 -11.11
N THR A 269 -1.66 -21.68 -12.03
CA THR A 269 -2.90 -20.92 -11.77
C THR A 269 -3.76 -21.62 -10.73
N ASP A 270 -3.88 -22.95 -10.79
CA ASP A 270 -4.63 -23.75 -9.81
C ASP A 270 -4.01 -23.63 -8.41
N VAL A 271 -2.67 -23.69 -8.29
CA VAL A 271 -1.96 -23.48 -7.02
C VAL A 271 -2.16 -22.05 -6.50
N LEU A 272 -2.10 -21.04 -7.38
CA LEU A 272 -2.36 -19.64 -7.03
C LEU A 272 -3.76 -19.46 -6.43
N TYR A 273 -4.78 -20.02 -7.08
CA TYR A 273 -6.17 -19.96 -6.57
C TYR A 273 -6.32 -20.70 -5.24
N ALA A 274 -5.76 -21.91 -5.11
CA ALA A 274 -5.81 -22.67 -3.87
C ALA A 274 -5.16 -21.90 -2.71
N ALA A 275 -3.99 -21.28 -2.95
CA ALA A 275 -3.31 -20.46 -1.98
C ALA A 275 -4.11 -19.22 -1.56
N HIS A 276 -4.76 -18.52 -2.50
CA HIS A 276 -5.61 -17.37 -2.23
C HIS A 276 -6.84 -17.72 -1.41
N HIS A 277 -7.53 -18.84 -1.76
CA HIS A 277 -8.66 -19.33 -0.98
C HIS A 277 -8.28 -19.68 0.44
N ALA A 278 -7.12 -20.30 0.66
CA ALA A 278 -6.61 -20.63 1.98
C ALA A 278 -6.15 -19.39 2.79
N ALA A 279 -5.71 -18.32 2.13
CA ALA A 279 -5.23 -17.11 2.78
C ALA A 279 -6.34 -16.12 3.17
N GLY A 280 -7.51 -16.19 2.52
CA GLY A 280 -8.67 -15.31 2.78
C GLY A 280 -8.50 -13.86 2.36
N THR A 281 -7.28 -13.32 2.30
CA THR A 281 -7.03 -11.91 1.94
C THR A 281 -5.70 -11.80 1.19
N GLU A 282 -5.70 -11.21 0.00
CA GLU A 282 -4.48 -10.84 -0.69
C GLU A 282 -3.85 -9.63 -0.01
N ARG A 283 -2.55 -9.72 0.28
CA ARG A 283 -1.75 -8.58 0.74
C ARG A 283 -1.25 -7.79 -0.46
N GLY A 284 -1.05 -6.52 -0.25
CA GLY A 284 -0.24 -5.96 -1.19
C GLY A 284 -0.12 -4.57 -1.60
N PHE A 285 0.53 -3.71 -0.90
CA PHE A 285 0.91 -2.43 -1.48
C PHE A 285 2.43 -2.26 -1.57
N CYS A 286 3.16 -2.67 -0.56
CA CYS A 286 4.53 -2.22 -0.39
C CYS A 286 5.59 -3.22 -0.78
N MET A 287 5.34 -4.49 -0.53
CA MET A 287 6.37 -5.54 -0.58
C MET A 287 5.92 -6.73 -1.41
N ASN A 288 5.11 -6.50 -2.41
CA ASN A 288 4.75 -7.48 -3.43
C ASN A 288 4.51 -6.81 -4.77
N LEU A 289 4.60 -7.61 -5.82
CA LEU A 289 4.18 -7.24 -7.15
C LEU A 289 2.75 -7.74 -7.39
N ASP A 290 2.03 -7.06 -8.28
CA ASP A 290 0.75 -7.55 -8.78
C ASP A 290 0.92 -8.39 -10.05
N GLY A 291 -0.18 -8.97 -10.50
CA GLY A 291 -0.23 -9.65 -11.79
C GLY A 291 0.62 -10.92 -11.85
N ALA A 292 0.67 -11.73 -10.77
CA ALA A 292 1.33 -13.03 -10.80
C ALA A 292 0.84 -13.87 -11.98
N LEU A 293 1.75 -14.55 -12.65
CA LEU A 293 1.54 -15.39 -13.83
C LEU A 293 1.01 -14.66 -15.08
N ARG A 294 1.12 -13.34 -15.13
CA ARG A 294 0.69 -12.54 -16.29
C ARG A 294 1.83 -12.10 -17.21
N GLY A 295 3.07 -12.41 -16.85
CA GLY A 295 4.27 -12.06 -17.62
C GLY A 295 4.48 -10.54 -17.84
N ARG A 296 3.82 -9.68 -17.03
CA ARG A 296 3.85 -8.22 -17.23
C ARG A 296 5.14 -7.55 -16.76
N CYS A 297 5.76 -8.12 -15.73
CA CYS A 297 6.99 -7.58 -15.15
C CYS A 297 8.18 -8.36 -15.70
N PRO A 298 9.18 -7.69 -16.25
CA PRO A 298 10.44 -8.34 -16.63
C PRO A 298 11.23 -8.77 -15.40
N GLY A 299 12.15 -9.71 -15.56
CA GLY A 299 13.04 -10.17 -14.49
C GLY A 299 12.35 -10.96 -13.38
N ILE A 300 11.21 -11.59 -13.67
CA ILE A 300 10.51 -12.45 -12.72
C ILE A 300 10.89 -13.92 -12.97
N LYS A 301 11.28 -14.59 -11.89
CA LYS A 301 11.59 -16.03 -11.87
C LYS A 301 10.62 -16.77 -10.98
N LEU A 302 10.26 -17.98 -11.38
CA LEU A 302 9.44 -18.91 -10.61
C LEU A 302 10.31 -20.10 -10.19
N ALA A 303 10.35 -20.35 -8.88
CA ALA A 303 10.83 -21.63 -8.36
C ALA A 303 9.62 -22.51 -8.10
N ILE A 304 9.51 -23.63 -8.78
CA ILE A 304 8.33 -24.50 -8.84
C ILE A 304 8.64 -25.81 -8.16
N ALA A 305 7.72 -26.32 -7.36
CA ALA A 305 7.82 -27.63 -6.71
C ALA A 305 6.74 -28.57 -7.27
N ARG A 306 7.15 -29.79 -7.65
CA ARG A 306 6.27 -30.87 -8.10
C ARG A 306 6.37 -32.04 -7.12
N ASP A 307 5.25 -32.71 -6.90
CA ASP A 307 5.20 -33.97 -6.17
C ASP A 307 5.69 -35.16 -7.02
N ASP A 308 5.68 -36.35 -6.44
CA ASP A 308 6.08 -37.61 -7.08
C ASP A 308 5.18 -38.01 -8.25
N THR A 309 3.96 -37.46 -8.33
CA THR A 309 3.05 -37.61 -9.49
C THR A 309 3.33 -36.62 -10.61
N GLY A 310 4.25 -35.68 -10.41
CA GLY A 310 4.56 -34.59 -11.33
C GLY A 310 3.62 -33.38 -11.24
N ARG A 311 2.64 -33.36 -10.30
CA ARG A 311 1.73 -32.23 -10.10
C ARG A 311 2.44 -31.08 -9.41
N VAL A 312 2.17 -29.84 -9.84
CA VAL A 312 2.66 -28.63 -9.14
C VAL A 312 1.93 -28.49 -7.82
N VAL A 313 2.69 -28.43 -6.70
CA VAL A 313 2.16 -28.31 -5.34
C VAL A 313 2.50 -26.97 -4.68
N ALA A 314 3.54 -26.29 -5.15
CA ALA A 314 3.91 -24.96 -4.68
C ALA A 314 4.78 -24.24 -5.71
N PHE A 315 4.81 -22.92 -5.64
CA PHE A 315 5.83 -22.12 -6.32
C PHE A 315 6.11 -20.83 -5.56
N HIS A 316 7.34 -20.36 -5.67
CA HIS A 316 7.78 -19.06 -5.19
C HIS A 316 8.04 -18.15 -6.38
N ARG A 317 7.56 -16.92 -6.29
CA ARG A 317 7.81 -15.87 -7.27
C ARG A 317 8.92 -14.97 -6.78
N TYR A 318 9.94 -14.75 -7.61
CA TYR A 318 11.08 -13.89 -7.31
C TYR A 318 11.20 -12.79 -8.35
N ALA A 319 11.57 -11.59 -7.92
CA ALA A 319 11.91 -10.48 -8.80
C ALA A 319 13.41 -10.20 -8.75
N THR A 320 13.97 -9.78 -9.88
CA THR A 320 15.40 -9.41 -9.97
C THR A 320 15.58 -7.91 -10.01
N ALA A 321 16.74 -7.41 -9.58
CA ALA A 321 17.21 -6.03 -9.70
C ALA A 321 18.72 -6.01 -9.91
N GLY A 322 19.32 -4.81 -10.05
CA GLY A 322 20.78 -4.69 -10.13
C GLY A 322 21.40 -5.53 -11.24
N ARG A 323 20.78 -5.59 -12.42
CA ARG A 323 21.22 -6.43 -13.55
C ARG A 323 21.33 -7.92 -13.20
N GLY A 324 20.50 -8.40 -12.27
CA GLY A 324 20.47 -9.78 -11.81
C GLY A 324 21.34 -10.06 -10.58
N SER A 325 22.08 -9.08 -10.08
CA SER A 325 22.86 -9.21 -8.82
C SER A 325 21.99 -9.40 -7.59
N GLU A 326 20.76 -8.88 -7.63
CA GLU A 326 19.77 -8.94 -6.56
C GLU A 326 18.58 -9.81 -6.97
N VAL A 327 18.18 -10.71 -6.09
CA VAL A 327 17.00 -11.56 -6.25
C VAL A 327 16.12 -11.41 -5.01
N THR A 328 14.85 -11.10 -5.15
CA THR A 328 13.95 -10.85 -4.02
C THR A 328 12.70 -11.71 -4.11
N LEU A 329 12.37 -12.41 -3.05
CA LEU A 329 11.13 -13.15 -2.92
C LEU A 329 9.94 -12.18 -2.95
N ASP A 330 9.09 -12.30 -3.95
CA ASP A 330 7.86 -11.54 -4.08
C ASP A 330 6.73 -12.21 -3.28
N ALA A 331 6.39 -13.43 -3.62
CA ALA A 331 5.34 -14.16 -2.93
C ALA A 331 5.54 -15.68 -3.01
N PRO A 332 5.31 -16.40 -1.90
CA PRO A 332 5.18 -17.83 -1.89
C PRO A 332 3.71 -18.23 -2.13
N TYR A 333 3.48 -19.17 -3.01
CA TYR A 333 2.16 -19.78 -3.27
C TYR A 333 2.27 -21.28 -3.05
N ARG A 334 1.35 -21.80 -2.23
CA ARG A 334 1.38 -23.20 -1.80
C ARG A 334 -0.03 -23.77 -1.75
N HIS A 335 -0.20 -24.96 -2.34
CA HIS A 335 -1.42 -25.75 -2.15
C HIS A 335 -1.54 -26.18 -0.68
N PRO A 336 -2.74 -26.22 -0.08
CA PRO A 336 -2.92 -26.66 1.32
C PRO A 336 -2.32 -28.05 1.61
N ASP A 337 -2.39 -28.96 0.64
CA ASP A 337 -1.90 -30.34 0.76
C ASP A 337 -0.39 -30.49 0.52
N ALA A 338 0.32 -29.40 0.16
CA ALA A 338 1.75 -29.49 -0.08
C ALA A 338 2.51 -29.90 1.20
N PRO A 339 3.49 -30.79 1.11
CA PRO A 339 4.20 -31.30 2.29
C PRO A 339 5.01 -30.22 2.97
N ASN A 340 5.24 -30.38 4.29
CA ASN A 340 6.05 -29.47 5.07
C ASN A 340 7.51 -29.48 4.62
N GLY A 341 8.12 -28.30 4.47
CA GLY A 341 9.50 -28.15 4.04
C GLY A 341 9.65 -27.75 2.57
N VAL A 342 8.54 -27.68 1.81
CA VAL A 342 8.55 -27.28 0.40
C VAL A 342 9.03 -25.81 0.25
N ASP A 343 8.56 -24.91 1.09
CA ASP A 343 8.97 -23.49 1.01
C ASP A 343 10.47 -23.33 1.28
N GLU A 344 11.00 -24.04 2.29
CA GLU A 344 12.43 -24.07 2.57
C GLU A 344 13.22 -24.67 1.40
N ARG A 345 12.69 -25.71 0.77
CA ARG A 345 13.31 -26.34 -0.38
C ARG A 345 13.41 -25.36 -1.56
N LEU A 346 12.30 -24.73 -1.93
CA LEU A 346 12.25 -23.75 -3.01
C LEU A 346 13.22 -22.58 -2.78
N SER A 347 13.32 -22.09 -1.53
CA SER A 347 14.27 -21.03 -1.21
C SER A 347 15.73 -21.46 -1.27
N ILE A 348 16.04 -22.66 -0.83
CA ILE A 348 17.43 -23.18 -0.93
C ILE A 348 17.82 -23.41 -2.38
N ASP A 349 16.95 -23.96 -3.18
CA ASP A 349 17.24 -24.22 -4.59
C ASP A 349 17.31 -22.91 -5.38
N MET A 350 16.51 -21.90 -5.02
CA MET A 350 16.63 -20.56 -5.60
C MET A 350 17.96 -19.88 -5.21
N ILE A 351 18.45 -20.05 -3.97
CA ILE A 351 19.79 -19.58 -3.57
C ILE A 351 20.87 -20.24 -4.43
N ALA A 352 20.77 -21.54 -4.67
CA ALA A 352 21.72 -22.28 -5.49
C ALA A 352 21.70 -21.79 -6.97
N ALA A 353 20.50 -21.56 -7.52
CA ALA A 353 20.34 -21.02 -8.86
C ALA A 353 20.84 -19.56 -8.97
N ALA A 354 20.55 -18.73 -7.98
CA ALA A 354 21.07 -17.36 -7.91
C ALA A 354 22.60 -17.35 -7.90
N LYS A 355 23.21 -18.28 -7.16
CA LYS A 355 24.67 -18.45 -7.13
C LYS A 355 25.23 -18.83 -8.49
N SER A 356 24.60 -19.75 -9.21
CA SER A 356 25.05 -20.16 -10.56
C SER A 356 24.89 -19.05 -11.61
N GLN A 357 24.00 -18.08 -11.34
CA GLN A 357 23.75 -16.90 -12.18
C GLN A 357 24.57 -15.67 -11.73
N ASN A 358 25.53 -15.84 -10.82
CA ASN A 358 26.38 -14.79 -10.27
C ASN A 358 25.59 -13.67 -9.54
N ALA A 359 24.42 -13.98 -9.00
CA ALA A 359 23.75 -13.06 -8.09
C ALA A 359 24.54 -12.96 -6.78
N SER A 360 24.69 -11.75 -6.26
CA SER A 360 25.38 -11.50 -5.00
C SER A 360 24.47 -11.68 -3.80
N ARG A 361 23.20 -11.32 -3.94
CA ARG A 361 22.26 -11.25 -2.81
C ARG A 361 20.89 -11.87 -3.15
N LEU A 362 20.32 -12.56 -2.17
CA LEU A 362 18.95 -13.03 -2.25
C LEU A 362 18.18 -12.58 -1.02
N SER A 363 17.11 -11.81 -1.24
CA SER A 363 16.21 -11.39 -0.18
C SER A 363 15.02 -12.35 -0.08
N LEU A 364 14.71 -12.77 1.15
CA LEU A 364 13.51 -13.54 1.48
C LEU A 364 12.36 -12.63 1.95
N ALA A 365 12.33 -11.40 1.49
CA ALA A 365 11.40 -10.37 1.90
C ALA A 365 11.74 -9.74 3.27
N PHE A 366 10.74 -9.41 4.05
CA PHE A 366 10.81 -8.51 5.18
C PHE A 366 10.28 -9.20 6.45
N ALA A 367 11.10 -9.23 7.48
CA ALA A 367 10.71 -9.68 8.80
C ALA A 367 10.10 -8.50 9.58
N ALA A 368 8.78 -8.49 9.73
CA ALA A 368 8.10 -7.47 10.51
C ALA A 368 8.37 -7.66 12.01
N PHE A 369 8.75 -6.58 12.68
CA PHE A 369 8.90 -6.49 14.13
C PHE A 369 9.70 -7.63 14.80
N PRO A 370 10.85 -8.06 14.28
CA PRO A 370 11.60 -9.19 14.83
C PRO A 370 11.99 -8.98 16.29
N GLU A 371 12.27 -7.73 16.69
CA GLU A 371 12.64 -7.37 18.06
C GLU A 371 11.49 -7.57 19.06
N ILE A 372 10.23 -7.62 18.59
CA ILE A 372 9.05 -7.90 19.44
C ILE A 372 8.89 -9.41 19.65
N PHE A 373 9.16 -10.21 18.61
CA PHE A 373 9.02 -11.67 18.68
C PHE A 373 10.19 -12.37 19.38
N ASP A 374 11.39 -11.77 19.36
CA ASP A 374 12.61 -12.34 20.00
C ASP A 374 12.88 -11.78 21.41
N ALA A 375 12.06 -10.85 21.93
CA ALA A 375 12.27 -10.23 23.21
C ALA A 375 12.10 -11.24 24.38
N THR A 376 13.20 -11.59 25.04
CA THR A 376 13.19 -12.45 26.24
C THR A 376 12.59 -11.72 27.45
N HIS A 377 12.76 -10.39 27.54
CA HIS A 377 12.21 -9.53 28.62
C HIS A 377 11.52 -8.30 28.01
N PRO A 378 10.29 -8.43 27.47
CA PRO A 378 9.64 -7.34 26.79
C PRO A 378 9.25 -6.20 27.76
N SER A 379 9.57 -4.94 27.38
CA SER A 379 9.10 -3.74 28.07
C SER A 379 7.58 -3.63 28.06
N ARG A 380 7.01 -2.73 28.87
CA ARG A 380 5.55 -2.50 28.90
C ARG A 380 5.02 -2.08 27.52
N THR A 381 5.77 -1.24 26.81
CA THR A 381 5.44 -0.78 25.45
C THR A 381 5.54 -1.91 24.43
N GLN A 382 6.56 -2.75 24.49
CA GLN A 382 6.69 -3.93 23.66
C GLN A 382 5.57 -4.95 23.91
N ARG A 383 5.15 -5.16 25.17
CA ARG A 383 3.99 -6.01 25.49
C ARG A 383 2.69 -5.47 24.93
N ALA A 384 2.48 -4.15 24.98
CA ALA A 384 1.30 -3.52 24.37
C ALA A 384 1.33 -3.65 22.84
N ALA A 385 2.47 -3.41 22.20
CA ALA A 385 2.66 -3.60 20.77
C ALA A 385 2.46 -5.07 20.35
N TYR A 386 3.00 -6.02 21.12
CA TYR A 386 2.80 -7.47 20.91
C TYR A 386 1.31 -7.85 20.94
N ARG A 387 0.56 -7.35 21.95
CA ARG A 387 -0.90 -7.60 22.01
C ARG A 387 -1.65 -7.03 20.82
N LEU A 388 -1.27 -5.83 20.38
CA LEU A 388 -1.88 -5.20 19.19
C LEU A 388 -1.57 -5.98 17.92
N ILE A 389 -0.33 -6.42 17.75
CA ILE A 389 0.10 -7.27 16.62
C ILE A 389 -0.64 -8.60 16.64
N HIS A 390 -0.75 -9.25 17.80
CA HIS A 390 -1.52 -10.49 17.93
C HIS A 390 -3.01 -10.34 17.62
N LEU A 391 -3.60 -9.19 17.95
CA LEU A 391 -4.98 -8.90 17.57
C LEU A 391 -5.14 -8.84 16.04
N LEU A 392 -4.09 -8.40 15.33
CA LEU A 392 -4.05 -8.31 13.86
C LEU A 392 -3.47 -9.59 13.20
N ASP A 393 -2.84 -10.49 13.95
CA ASP A 393 -2.16 -11.68 13.42
C ASP A 393 -3.07 -12.65 12.64
N PRO A 394 -4.35 -12.86 13.01
CA PRO A 394 -5.28 -13.63 12.19
C PRO A 394 -5.45 -13.08 10.77
N LEU A 395 -5.29 -11.76 10.62
CA LEU A 395 -5.35 -11.05 9.33
C LEU A 395 -4.02 -11.09 8.58
N ILE A 396 -2.87 -11.09 9.31
CA ILE A 396 -1.56 -10.79 8.71
C ILE A 396 -0.60 -12.00 8.74
N ARG A 397 -0.85 -13.02 9.56
CA ARG A 397 0.01 -14.24 9.71
C ARG A 397 1.51 -13.91 9.85
N LEU A 398 1.82 -12.82 10.58
CA LEU A 398 3.19 -12.32 10.73
C LEU A 398 4.10 -13.31 11.45
N GLU A 399 3.58 -13.97 12.48
CA GLU A 399 4.37 -14.91 13.28
C GLU A 399 4.82 -16.13 12.48
N SER A 400 3.95 -16.69 11.62
CA SER A 400 4.32 -17.83 10.77
C SER A 400 5.39 -17.47 9.76
N LEU A 401 5.28 -16.29 9.15
CA LEU A 401 6.29 -15.75 8.24
C LEU A 401 7.62 -15.53 8.98
N TYR A 402 7.58 -14.92 10.17
CA TYR A 402 8.78 -14.70 10.95
C TYR A 402 9.48 -16.01 11.33
N ARG A 403 8.73 -17.04 11.76
CA ARG A 403 9.27 -18.39 12.05
C ARG A 403 9.97 -19.02 10.84
N TYR A 404 9.43 -18.81 9.65
CA TYR A 404 10.06 -19.26 8.41
C TYR A 404 11.36 -18.48 8.14
N LEU A 405 11.34 -17.15 8.15
CA LEU A 405 12.47 -16.29 7.87
C LEU A 405 13.63 -16.49 8.84
N ARG A 406 13.33 -16.70 10.14
CA ARG A 406 14.32 -16.92 11.18
C ARG A 406 15.23 -18.12 10.94
N LYS A 407 14.76 -19.13 10.19
CA LYS A 407 15.56 -20.32 9.85
C LYS A 407 16.80 -20.02 9.02
N PHE A 408 16.80 -18.89 8.31
CA PHE A 408 17.91 -18.49 7.45
C PHE A 408 18.98 -17.68 8.18
N HIS A 409 18.72 -17.19 9.37
CA HIS A 409 19.67 -16.45 10.23
C HIS A 409 20.33 -15.25 9.51
N SER A 410 19.59 -14.53 8.70
CA SER A 410 20.10 -13.49 7.79
C SER A 410 19.32 -12.17 7.92
N LEU A 411 19.11 -11.69 9.17
CA LEU A 411 18.50 -10.37 9.41
C LEU A 411 19.46 -9.27 8.94
N GLY A 412 19.00 -8.48 7.99
CA GLY A 412 19.70 -7.36 7.38
C GLY A 412 19.39 -6.00 8.02
N GLU A 413 19.31 -4.96 7.18
CA GLU A 413 19.06 -3.59 7.59
C GLU A 413 17.66 -3.41 8.20
N ARG A 414 17.53 -2.39 9.04
CA ARG A 414 16.21 -1.96 9.54
C ARG A 414 15.46 -1.19 8.48
N ARG A 415 14.14 -1.34 8.51
CA ARG A 415 13.21 -0.55 7.70
C ARG A 415 12.28 0.25 8.60
N TYR A 416 11.95 1.45 8.15
CA TYR A 416 11.21 2.44 8.93
C TYR A 416 9.99 2.94 8.19
N VAL A 417 8.98 3.33 8.97
CA VAL A 417 7.94 4.25 8.51
C VAL A 417 8.32 5.65 8.96
N VAL A 418 8.39 6.58 8.01
CA VAL A 418 8.69 8.00 8.28
C VAL A 418 7.43 8.83 8.07
N LEU A 419 6.96 9.48 9.13
CA LEU A 419 5.74 10.27 9.12
C LEU A 419 5.76 11.36 10.20
N ARG A 420 4.82 12.30 10.15
CA ARG A 420 4.65 13.27 11.25
C ARG A 420 3.85 12.67 12.39
N VAL A 421 4.26 12.88 13.65
CA VAL A 421 3.62 12.33 14.85
C VAL A 421 2.10 12.57 14.88
N ARG A 422 1.67 13.78 14.56
CA ARG A 422 0.23 14.15 14.51
C ARG A 422 -0.58 13.36 13.47
N HIS A 423 0.06 12.70 12.53
CA HIS A 423 -0.60 11.93 11.47
C HIS A 423 -0.68 10.43 11.78
N ILE A 424 -0.17 9.95 12.91
CA ILE A 424 -0.12 8.52 13.25
C ILE A 424 -1.50 7.83 13.12
N PRO A 425 -2.61 8.35 13.70
CA PRO A 425 -3.89 7.66 13.58
C PRO A 425 -4.39 7.59 12.13
N ALA A 426 -4.29 8.70 11.40
CA ALA A 426 -4.70 8.73 9.99
C ALA A 426 -3.79 7.88 9.10
N ALA A 427 -2.49 7.86 9.38
CA ALA A 427 -1.51 7.04 8.66
C ALA A 427 -1.81 5.54 8.83
N LEU A 428 -2.17 5.11 10.04
CA LEU A 428 -2.54 3.71 10.29
C LEU A 428 -3.76 3.31 9.43
N ILE A 429 -4.81 4.14 9.39
CA ILE A 429 -5.99 3.91 8.55
C ILE A 429 -5.60 3.85 7.07
N VAL A 430 -4.74 4.77 6.60
CA VAL A 430 -4.27 4.81 5.22
C VAL A 430 -3.50 3.54 4.87
N LEU A 431 -2.53 3.15 5.70
CA LEU A 431 -1.68 1.98 5.47
C LEU A 431 -2.51 0.69 5.48
N LEU A 432 -3.40 0.51 6.47
CA LEU A 432 -4.32 -0.63 6.51
C LEU A 432 -5.24 -0.65 5.27
N SER A 433 -5.77 0.51 4.85
CA SER A 433 -6.64 0.58 3.67
C SER A 433 -5.91 0.28 2.35
N LEU A 434 -4.59 0.49 2.29
CA LEU A 434 -3.77 0.12 1.13
C LEU A 434 -3.41 -1.35 1.15
N GLU A 435 -3.13 -1.91 2.32
CA GLU A 435 -2.73 -3.30 2.49
C GLU A 435 -3.92 -4.26 2.28
N PHE A 436 -5.09 -3.91 2.79
CA PHE A 436 -6.30 -4.74 2.77
C PHE A 436 -7.35 -4.28 1.76
N THR A 437 -6.98 -3.52 0.73
CA THR A 437 -7.96 -3.19 -0.32
C THR A 437 -8.32 -4.47 -1.10
N PRO A 438 -9.59 -4.91 -1.10
CA PRO A 438 -10.01 -6.04 -1.91
C PRO A 438 -9.64 -5.77 -3.37
N ARG A 439 -8.89 -6.66 -3.99
CA ARG A 439 -8.66 -6.61 -5.43
C ARG A 439 -9.93 -7.12 -6.11
N PRO A 440 -10.32 -6.56 -7.27
CA PRO A 440 -11.37 -7.18 -8.06
C PRO A 440 -10.96 -8.64 -8.31
N HIS A 441 -11.90 -9.55 -8.09
CA HIS A 441 -11.72 -10.98 -8.32
C HIS A 441 -11.01 -11.19 -9.66
N HIS A 442 -9.89 -11.88 -9.63
CA HIS A 442 -9.20 -12.30 -10.85
C HIS A 442 -10.18 -13.13 -11.66
N GLN A 443 -10.68 -12.56 -12.75
CA GLN A 443 -11.35 -13.36 -13.77
C GLN A 443 -10.35 -14.46 -14.18
N ARG A 444 -10.76 -15.72 -14.07
CA ARG A 444 -10.00 -16.83 -14.64
C ARG A 444 -9.47 -16.40 -16.00
N PRO A 445 -8.20 -16.63 -16.33
CA PRO A 445 -7.76 -16.44 -17.71
C PRO A 445 -8.72 -17.24 -18.58
N ILE A 446 -9.32 -16.57 -19.57
CA ILE A 446 -10.18 -17.24 -20.56
C ILE A 446 -9.33 -18.41 -21.08
N ARG A 447 -9.76 -19.63 -20.84
CA ARG A 447 -9.17 -20.81 -21.51
C ARG A 447 -9.12 -20.44 -22.98
N ALA A 448 -7.94 -20.39 -23.56
CA ALA A 448 -7.77 -20.28 -24.99
C ALA A 448 -8.63 -21.41 -25.58
N GLY A 449 -9.70 -21.02 -26.27
CA GLY A 449 -10.66 -21.94 -26.83
C GLY A 449 -9.90 -22.97 -27.67
N GLY A 450 -10.21 -24.24 -27.44
CA GLY A 450 -9.76 -25.30 -28.32
C GLY A 450 -10.11 -24.93 -29.77
N VAL A 451 -9.13 -24.98 -30.62
CA VAL A 451 -9.33 -25.03 -32.07
C VAL A 451 -10.16 -26.32 -32.30
N PRO A 452 -11.35 -26.23 -32.90
CA PRO A 452 -12.02 -27.44 -33.37
C PRO A 452 -11.19 -28.02 -34.52
N ASP A 453 -10.99 -29.34 -34.48
CA ASP A 453 -10.38 -30.12 -35.55
C ASP A 453 -11.07 -29.92 -36.92
#